data_1f2fdb47bd0681b34b58912de36e929e
#
_entry.id   1f2fdb47bd0681b34b58912de36e929e
#
_cell.length_a   1.000
_cell.length_b   1.000
_cell.length_c   1.000
_cell.angle_alpha   90.00
_cell.angle_beta   90.00
_cell.angle_gamma   90.00
#
_symmetry.space_group_name_H-M   'P 1'
#
loop_
_entity.id
_entity.type
_entity.pdbx_description
1 polymer ?
#
loop_
_entity_poly.entity_id
_entity_poly.type
_entity_poly.pdbx_seq_one_letter_code
_entity_poly.pdbx_strand_id
1 'polypeptide(L)'
;MKILYFTGTGNNLYVSKKIGGELLSIPRLLKEKQFDIKGEAVGIVVPCYYFTVPYIVKEYLEQITIEADYVFTIMTYGKMMGGGLNPIEKILKRKGVEVDYSNKIQMIDNFLPNFEMEQQLKTEGAKNIETQIKTIVTDIQNRKKEKKRIGLFQKTATTLFGKMIFSAPGRKRIQKTSAGFYVTDACTGCRICQEVCPRGNVDQREKIETKPGPKFGNRCESCLACIHLCPENAIHLKSQKSSVRFKNRNVTTAEIIAANSQN
;
A
#
# COMPACT_ATOMS: atom_id res chain seq x y z
N MET A 1 -12.89 0.49 -17.61
CA MET A 1 -12.22 -0.19 -16.48
C MET A 1 -11.75 0.83 -15.48
N LYS A 2 -11.97 0.57 -14.17
CA LYS A 2 -11.51 1.40 -13.05
C LYS A 2 -10.57 0.61 -12.15
N ILE A 3 -9.50 1.24 -11.67
CA ILE A 3 -8.49 0.60 -10.81
C ILE A 3 -8.43 1.33 -9.47
N LEU A 4 -8.94 0.70 -8.43
CA LEU A 4 -8.79 1.15 -7.05
C LEU A 4 -7.40 0.75 -6.54
N TYR A 5 -6.60 1.69 -6.10
CA TYR A 5 -5.26 1.37 -5.65
C TYR A 5 -4.85 2.08 -4.36
N PHE A 6 -3.92 1.46 -3.65
CA PHE A 6 -3.20 2.06 -2.55
C PHE A 6 -1.71 1.87 -2.73
N THR A 7 -0.92 2.93 -2.53
CA THR A 7 0.55 2.87 -2.66
C THR A 7 1.27 3.67 -1.58
N GLY A 8 2.35 3.12 -1.03
CA GLY A 8 3.27 3.85 -0.14
C GLY A 8 4.42 4.47 -0.92
N THR A 9 5.17 3.66 -1.65
CA THR A 9 6.41 4.04 -2.33
C THR A 9 6.38 3.86 -3.85
N GLY A 10 5.18 3.73 -4.43
CA GLY A 10 4.97 3.70 -5.88
C GLY A 10 4.73 2.32 -6.50
N ASN A 11 5.00 1.20 -5.82
CA ASN A 11 4.88 -0.13 -6.42
C ASN A 11 3.48 -0.42 -7.00
N ASN A 12 2.43 -0.22 -6.22
CA ASN A 12 1.06 -0.48 -6.68
C ASN A 12 0.60 0.54 -7.72
N LEU A 13 1.02 1.80 -7.61
CA LEU A 13 0.72 2.80 -8.64
C LEU A 13 1.36 2.40 -9.98
N TYR A 14 2.61 1.92 -9.95
CA TYR A 14 3.26 1.41 -11.16
C TYR A 14 2.49 0.24 -11.78
N VAL A 15 2.12 -0.76 -10.98
CA VAL A 15 1.31 -1.89 -11.45
C VAL A 15 -0.02 -1.41 -12.03
N SER A 16 -0.71 -0.49 -11.35
CA SER A 16 -1.99 0.07 -11.79
C SER A 16 -1.85 0.80 -13.14
N LYS A 17 -0.78 1.59 -13.31
CA LYS A 17 -0.46 2.25 -14.60
C LYS A 17 -0.24 1.24 -15.73
N LYS A 18 0.41 0.12 -15.47
CA LYS A 18 0.64 -0.95 -16.45
C LYS A 18 -0.63 -1.73 -16.82
N ILE A 19 -1.55 -1.91 -15.87
CA ILE A 19 -2.86 -2.51 -16.15
C ILE A 19 -3.70 -1.55 -17.01
N GLY A 20 -3.65 -0.25 -16.72
CA GLY A 20 -4.37 0.79 -17.46
C GLY A 20 -5.80 1.00 -16.96
N GLY A 21 -6.50 1.96 -17.57
CA GLY A 21 -7.83 2.40 -17.16
C GLY A 21 -7.80 3.63 -16.26
N GLU A 22 -8.93 3.97 -15.66
CA GLU A 22 -9.09 5.08 -14.73
C GLU A 22 -8.51 4.70 -13.36
N LEU A 23 -7.49 5.42 -12.90
CA LEU A 23 -6.80 5.13 -11.64
C LEU A 23 -7.43 5.92 -10.50
N LEU A 24 -7.98 5.21 -9.52
CA LEU A 24 -8.69 5.76 -8.37
C LEU A 24 -7.92 5.46 -7.08
N SER A 25 -7.37 6.49 -6.45
CA SER A 25 -6.64 6.33 -5.20
C SER A 25 -7.59 6.08 -4.02
N ILE A 26 -7.43 4.96 -3.32
CA ILE A 26 -8.21 4.63 -2.12
C ILE A 26 -8.11 5.71 -1.03
N PRO A 27 -6.94 6.28 -0.69
CA PRO A 27 -6.85 7.40 0.26
C PRO A 27 -7.70 8.61 -0.13
N ARG A 28 -7.73 8.97 -1.42
CA ARG A 28 -8.53 10.09 -1.91
C ARG A 28 -10.02 9.79 -1.87
N LEU A 29 -10.42 8.63 -2.40
CA LEU A 29 -11.82 8.20 -2.37
C LEU A 29 -12.37 8.16 -0.95
N LEU A 30 -11.57 7.71 0.02
CA LEU A 30 -11.96 7.68 1.43
C LEU A 30 -12.14 9.10 2.00
N LYS A 31 -11.24 10.04 1.66
CA LYS A 31 -11.34 11.45 2.04
C LYS A 31 -12.59 12.10 1.44
N GLU A 32 -12.83 11.85 0.15
CA GLU A 32 -13.94 12.41 -0.63
C GLU A 32 -15.27 11.67 -0.35
N LYS A 33 -15.27 10.62 0.47
CA LYS A 33 -16.43 9.76 0.79
C LYS A 33 -17.10 9.18 -0.46
N GLN A 34 -16.31 8.84 -1.46
CA GLN A 34 -16.77 8.23 -2.69
C GLN A 34 -16.70 6.70 -2.57
N PHE A 35 -17.85 6.06 -2.40
CA PHE A 35 -17.95 4.64 -2.14
C PHE A 35 -18.67 3.84 -3.24
N ASP A 36 -19.32 4.52 -4.19
CA ASP A 36 -20.06 3.87 -5.27
C ASP A 36 -19.16 3.79 -6.51
N ILE A 37 -18.77 2.57 -6.85
CA ILE A 37 -17.87 2.30 -7.99
C ILE A 37 -18.63 1.47 -9.03
N LYS A 38 -18.86 2.09 -10.19
CA LYS A 38 -19.51 1.44 -11.34
C LYS A 38 -18.57 1.40 -12.52
N GLY A 39 -18.55 0.29 -13.23
CA GLY A 39 -17.76 0.14 -14.44
C GLY A 39 -17.85 -1.26 -15.01
N GLU A 40 -17.51 -1.42 -16.27
CA GLU A 40 -17.45 -2.71 -16.94
C GLU A 40 -16.47 -3.69 -16.27
N ALA A 41 -15.32 -3.15 -15.81
CA ALA A 41 -14.36 -3.90 -15.01
C ALA A 41 -13.82 -3.04 -13.87
N VAL A 42 -13.67 -3.64 -12.67
CA VAL A 42 -13.12 -2.99 -11.49
C VAL A 42 -11.96 -3.83 -10.93
N GLY A 43 -10.79 -3.21 -10.84
CA GLY A 43 -9.60 -3.78 -10.24
C GLY A 43 -9.28 -3.19 -8.88
N ILE A 44 -8.71 -4.01 -7.98
CA ILE A 44 -8.20 -3.59 -6.68
C ILE A 44 -6.72 -3.97 -6.60
N VAL A 45 -5.82 -2.98 -6.57
CA VAL A 45 -4.37 -3.15 -6.59
C VAL A 45 -3.75 -2.61 -5.31
N VAL A 46 -3.33 -3.50 -4.41
CA VAL A 46 -2.92 -3.12 -3.05
C VAL A 46 -1.68 -3.88 -2.58
N PRO A 47 -0.91 -3.34 -1.63
CA PRO A 47 0.22 -4.06 -1.05
C PRO A 47 -0.22 -5.05 0.02
N CYS A 48 0.62 -6.05 0.24
CA CYS A 48 0.54 -6.92 1.40
C CYS A 48 1.27 -6.28 2.59
N TYR A 49 0.55 -5.90 3.62
CA TYR A 49 1.11 -5.46 4.90
C TYR A 49 0.76 -6.48 5.98
N TYR A 50 1.78 -6.99 6.67
CA TYR A 50 1.58 -7.95 7.77
C TYR A 50 0.71 -9.17 7.38
N PHE A 51 0.95 -9.75 6.19
CA PHE A 51 0.18 -10.86 5.60
C PHE A 51 -1.30 -10.55 5.33
N THR A 52 -1.68 -9.29 5.29
CA THR A 52 -3.04 -8.82 5.05
C THR A 52 -3.02 -7.52 4.24
N VAL A 53 -4.13 -6.80 4.18
CA VAL A 53 -4.21 -5.46 3.55
C VAL A 53 -3.96 -4.34 4.57
N PRO A 54 -3.50 -3.15 4.13
CA PRO A 54 -3.46 -1.96 4.99
C PRO A 54 -4.83 -1.63 5.58
N TYR A 55 -4.84 -1.01 6.77
CA TYR A 55 -6.10 -0.63 7.43
C TYR A 55 -6.95 0.32 6.59
N ILE A 56 -6.32 1.27 5.90
CA ILE A 56 -7.04 2.21 5.02
C ILE A 56 -7.76 1.48 3.88
N VAL A 57 -7.15 0.42 3.35
CA VAL A 57 -7.76 -0.41 2.32
C VAL A 57 -8.96 -1.17 2.89
N LYS A 58 -8.80 -1.81 4.05
CA LYS A 58 -9.88 -2.52 4.71
C LYS A 58 -11.06 -1.59 5.03
N GLU A 59 -10.76 -0.42 5.60
CA GLU A 59 -11.75 0.60 5.97
C GLU A 59 -12.56 1.07 4.75
N TYR A 60 -11.89 1.29 3.62
CA TYR A 60 -12.54 1.67 2.37
C TYR A 60 -13.40 0.53 1.80
N LEU A 61 -12.85 -0.69 1.73
CA LEU A 61 -13.57 -1.86 1.19
C LEU A 61 -14.81 -2.25 2.02
N GLU A 62 -14.82 -1.95 3.31
CA GLU A 62 -16.01 -2.18 4.16
C GLU A 62 -17.17 -1.22 3.84
N GLN A 63 -16.89 -0.09 3.19
CA GLN A 63 -17.90 0.91 2.85
C GLN A 63 -18.33 0.87 1.37
N ILE A 64 -17.44 0.41 0.48
CA ILE A 64 -17.63 0.46 -0.98
C ILE A 64 -18.81 -0.38 -1.45
N THR A 65 -19.51 0.10 -2.48
CA THR A 65 -20.35 -0.70 -3.39
C THR A 65 -19.66 -0.82 -4.75
N ILE A 66 -19.74 -1.99 -5.36
CA ILE A 66 -19.18 -2.26 -6.69
C ILE A 66 -20.27 -2.83 -7.58
N GLU A 67 -20.50 -2.18 -8.72
CA GLU A 67 -21.29 -2.70 -9.82
C GLU A 67 -20.39 -2.88 -11.03
N ALA A 68 -20.04 -4.12 -11.36
CA ALA A 68 -19.13 -4.44 -12.46
C ALA A 68 -19.36 -5.86 -13.00
N ASP A 69 -19.13 -6.05 -14.31
CA ASP A 69 -19.23 -7.36 -14.96
C ASP A 69 -18.00 -8.24 -14.68
N TYR A 70 -16.87 -7.62 -14.33
CA TYR A 70 -15.62 -8.30 -14.05
C TYR A 70 -14.87 -7.62 -12.91
N VAL A 71 -14.56 -8.36 -11.86
CA VAL A 71 -13.84 -7.85 -10.69
C VAL A 71 -12.55 -8.63 -10.48
N PHE A 72 -11.44 -7.91 -10.34
CA PHE A 72 -10.15 -8.55 -10.09
C PHE A 72 -9.37 -7.89 -8.95
N THR A 73 -8.47 -8.67 -8.33
CA THR A 73 -7.63 -8.22 -7.23
C THR A 73 -6.17 -8.59 -7.47
N ILE A 74 -5.28 -7.62 -7.37
CA ILE A 74 -3.83 -7.80 -7.49
C ILE A 74 -3.16 -7.35 -6.20
N MET A 75 -2.32 -8.21 -5.64
CA MET A 75 -1.57 -7.87 -4.44
C MET A 75 -0.07 -7.85 -4.72
N THR A 76 0.58 -6.72 -4.45
CA THR A 76 2.05 -6.70 -4.43
C THR A 76 2.57 -7.13 -3.06
N TYR A 77 3.66 -7.88 -3.05
CA TYR A 77 4.29 -8.35 -1.82
C TYR A 77 5.82 -8.42 -1.97
N GLY A 78 6.53 -8.36 -0.87
CA GLY A 78 7.97 -8.51 -0.85
C GLY A 78 8.41 -9.96 -0.70
N LYS A 79 8.76 -10.38 0.52
CA LYS A 79 9.26 -11.74 0.78
C LYS A 79 8.14 -12.79 0.87
N MET A 80 7.06 -12.47 1.57
CA MET A 80 5.93 -13.40 1.78
C MET A 80 4.60 -12.66 1.75
N MET A 81 3.60 -13.24 1.11
CA MET A 81 2.24 -12.69 1.05
C MET A 81 1.30 -13.39 2.05
N GLY A 82 1.51 -14.67 2.33
CA GLY A 82 0.54 -15.46 3.07
C GLY A 82 -0.85 -15.42 2.43
N GLY A 83 -1.87 -15.27 3.25
CA GLY A 83 -3.28 -15.16 2.83
C GLY A 83 -3.76 -13.75 2.54
N GLY A 84 -2.88 -12.83 2.14
CA GLY A 84 -3.18 -11.40 2.01
C GLY A 84 -4.40 -11.04 1.17
N LEU A 85 -4.75 -11.84 0.14
CA LEU A 85 -5.94 -11.62 -0.69
C LEU A 85 -7.26 -12.03 -0.01
N ASN A 86 -7.23 -12.96 0.94
CA ASN A 86 -8.44 -13.48 1.59
C ASN A 86 -9.32 -12.41 2.26
N PRO A 87 -8.77 -11.39 2.94
CA PRO A 87 -9.59 -10.34 3.53
C PRO A 87 -10.40 -9.56 2.48
N ILE A 88 -9.80 -9.28 1.31
CA ILE A 88 -10.49 -8.58 0.21
C ILE A 88 -11.66 -9.42 -0.27
N GLU A 89 -11.40 -10.67 -0.65
CA GLU A 89 -12.43 -11.59 -1.16
C GLU A 89 -13.58 -11.77 -0.15
N LYS A 90 -13.25 -11.90 1.14
CA LYS A 90 -14.28 -12.01 2.19
C LYS A 90 -15.15 -10.78 2.34
N ILE A 91 -14.54 -9.59 2.28
CA ILE A 91 -15.28 -8.32 2.40
C ILE A 91 -16.20 -8.18 1.20
N LEU A 92 -15.69 -8.35 -0.02
CA LEU A 92 -16.45 -8.22 -1.26
C LEU A 92 -17.59 -9.25 -1.34
N LYS A 93 -17.32 -10.52 -0.99
CA LYS A 93 -18.35 -11.58 -0.97
C LYS A 93 -19.52 -11.25 -0.02
N ARG A 94 -19.25 -10.66 1.15
CA ARG A 94 -20.32 -10.23 2.08
C ARG A 94 -21.20 -9.12 1.51
N LYS A 95 -20.69 -8.40 0.51
CA LYS A 95 -21.41 -7.33 -0.22
C LYS A 95 -22.02 -7.81 -1.54
N GLY A 96 -22.02 -9.13 -1.77
CA GLY A 96 -22.57 -9.71 -3.01
C GLY A 96 -21.67 -9.59 -4.23
N VAL A 97 -20.42 -9.11 -4.04
CA VAL A 97 -19.46 -8.97 -5.14
C VAL A 97 -18.54 -10.18 -5.20
N GLU A 98 -18.54 -10.87 -6.33
CA GLU A 98 -17.62 -11.96 -6.59
C GLU A 98 -16.34 -11.44 -7.29
N VAL A 99 -15.19 -11.91 -6.83
CA VAL A 99 -13.91 -11.66 -7.50
C VAL A 99 -13.72 -12.73 -8.56
N ASP A 100 -13.59 -12.34 -9.83
CA ASP A 100 -13.37 -13.26 -10.95
C ASP A 100 -11.91 -13.69 -11.07
N TYR A 101 -10.98 -12.74 -10.88
CA TYR A 101 -9.56 -13.00 -11.02
C TYR A 101 -8.78 -12.47 -9.82
N SER A 102 -7.87 -13.27 -9.28
CA SER A 102 -6.95 -12.80 -8.25
C SER A 102 -5.52 -13.29 -8.53
N ASN A 103 -4.56 -12.37 -8.42
CA ASN A 103 -3.14 -12.68 -8.63
C ASN A 103 -2.25 -11.85 -7.71
N LYS A 104 -0.95 -12.14 -7.72
CA LYS A 104 0.06 -11.52 -6.88
C LYS A 104 1.32 -11.19 -7.68
N ILE A 105 2.02 -10.14 -7.28
CA ILE A 105 3.29 -9.73 -7.90
C ILE A 105 4.34 -9.58 -6.81
N GLN A 106 5.44 -10.32 -6.94
CA GLN A 106 6.58 -10.13 -6.06
C GLN A 106 7.38 -8.90 -6.48
N MET A 107 7.55 -7.96 -5.55
CA MET A 107 8.27 -6.71 -5.76
C MET A 107 9.32 -6.48 -4.66
N ILE A 108 9.96 -5.32 -4.66
CA ILE A 108 10.87 -4.92 -3.59
C ILE A 108 10.11 -4.84 -2.26
N ASP A 109 10.64 -5.50 -1.23
CA ASP A 109 10.16 -5.32 0.14
C ASP A 109 10.86 -4.12 0.76
N ASN A 110 10.09 -3.09 1.06
CA ASN A 110 10.60 -1.80 1.54
C ASN A 110 10.33 -1.56 3.03
N PHE A 111 10.02 -2.60 3.78
CA PHE A 111 9.80 -2.49 5.21
C PHE A 111 11.12 -2.45 5.98
N LEU A 112 11.65 -1.27 6.20
CA LEU A 112 12.96 -0.99 6.80
C LEU A 112 13.27 -1.72 8.13
N PRO A 113 12.30 -2.00 9.03
CA PRO A 113 12.60 -2.77 10.24
C PRO A 113 13.08 -4.19 9.98
N ASN A 114 12.69 -4.79 8.87
CA ASN A 114 12.97 -6.19 8.58
C ASN A 114 14.01 -6.39 7.47
N PHE A 115 14.16 -5.41 6.57
CA PHE A 115 14.94 -5.57 5.35
C PHE A 115 15.98 -4.47 5.16
N GLU A 116 17.16 -4.89 4.71
CA GLU A 116 18.20 -4.01 4.20
C GLU A 116 17.87 -3.67 2.75
N MET A 117 17.71 -2.37 2.46
CA MET A 117 17.31 -1.94 1.12
C MET A 117 18.37 -2.25 0.06
N GLU A 118 19.65 -2.18 0.43
CA GLU A 118 20.76 -2.55 -0.45
C GLU A 118 20.63 -3.96 -0.98
N GLN A 119 20.28 -4.90 -0.10
CA GLN A 119 20.05 -6.30 -0.46
C GLN A 119 18.80 -6.47 -1.32
N GLN A 120 17.73 -5.75 -0.98
CA GLN A 120 16.49 -5.78 -1.76
C GLN A 120 16.71 -5.28 -3.19
N LEU A 121 17.46 -4.19 -3.37
CA LEU A 121 17.76 -3.62 -4.68
C LEU A 121 18.66 -4.55 -5.51
N LYS A 122 19.67 -5.17 -4.90
CA LYS A 122 20.54 -6.16 -5.60
C LYS A 122 19.76 -7.34 -6.16
N THR A 123 18.68 -7.75 -5.49
CA THR A 123 17.86 -8.91 -5.89
C THR A 123 16.62 -8.54 -6.71
N GLU A 124 16.44 -7.27 -7.10
CA GLU A 124 15.26 -6.81 -7.85
C GLU A 124 15.10 -7.55 -9.18
N GLY A 125 16.19 -7.70 -9.95
CA GLY A 125 16.17 -8.37 -11.25
C GLY A 125 15.65 -9.82 -11.20
N ALA A 126 15.98 -10.56 -10.13
CA ALA A 126 15.52 -11.93 -9.94
C ALA A 126 14.01 -12.06 -9.73
N LYS A 127 13.31 -10.97 -9.43
CA LYS A 127 11.84 -10.99 -9.20
C LYS A 127 11.05 -11.02 -10.51
N ASN A 128 11.66 -10.75 -11.67
CA ASN A 128 11.01 -10.77 -12.98
C ASN A 128 9.69 -9.96 -13.01
N ILE A 129 9.70 -8.77 -12.42
CA ILE A 129 8.51 -7.94 -12.17
C ILE A 129 7.75 -7.67 -13.48
N GLU A 130 8.45 -7.28 -14.55
CA GLU A 130 7.82 -6.97 -15.84
C GLU A 130 7.11 -8.18 -16.45
N THR A 131 7.70 -9.37 -16.35
CA THR A 131 7.08 -10.61 -16.84
C THR A 131 5.82 -10.93 -16.05
N GLN A 132 5.85 -10.80 -14.73
CA GLN A 132 4.66 -10.99 -13.89
C GLN A 132 3.55 -10.01 -14.27
N ILE A 133 3.88 -8.72 -14.46
CA ILE A 133 2.91 -7.68 -14.85
C ILE A 133 2.34 -8.01 -16.24
N LYS A 134 3.17 -8.33 -17.23
CA LYS A 134 2.71 -8.67 -18.58
C LYS A 134 1.71 -9.82 -18.56
N THR A 135 2.00 -10.89 -17.85
CA THR A 135 1.08 -12.04 -17.70
C THR A 135 -0.26 -11.59 -17.11
N ILE A 136 -0.23 -10.82 -16.03
CA ILE A 136 -1.44 -10.33 -15.36
C ILE A 136 -2.26 -9.41 -16.26
N VAL A 137 -1.61 -8.51 -16.99
CA VAL A 137 -2.29 -7.61 -17.94
C VAL A 137 -2.99 -8.42 -19.03
N THR A 138 -2.31 -9.41 -19.61
CA THR A 138 -2.90 -10.31 -20.61
C THR A 138 -4.09 -11.10 -20.03
N ASP A 139 -3.96 -11.65 -18.82
CA ASP A 139 -5.05 -12.38 -18.14
C ASP A 139 -6.28 -11.48 -17.92
N ILE A 140 -6.08 -10.23 -17.49
CA ILE A 140 -7.15 -9.24 -17.26
C ILE A 140 -7.82 -8.84 -18.59
N GLN A 141 -7.04 -8.57 -19.64
CA GLN A 141 -7.57 -8.22 -20.98
C GLN A 141 -8.46 -9.34 -21.54
N ASN A 142 -8.08 -10.60 -21.30
CA ASN A 142 -8.83 -11.77 -21.69
C ASN A 142 -9.97 -12.14 -20.70
N ARG A 143 -10.25 -11.30 -19.72
CA ARG A 143 -11.25 -11.54 -18.64
C ARG A 143 -11.15 -12.94 -18.02
N LYS A 144 -9.91 -13.39 -17.80
CA LYS A 144 -9.64 -14.70 -17.22
C LYS A 144 -10.29 -14.83 -15.85
N LYS A 145 -10.94 -15.97 -15.60
CA LYS A 145 -11.56 -16.30 -14.32
C LYS A 145 -10.69 -17.31 -13.58
N GLU A 146 -9.77 -16.82 -12.77
CA GLU A 146 -8.85 -17.66 -11.99
C GLU A 146 -8.52 -16.97 -10.66
N LYS A 147 -8.59 -17.71 -9.57
CA LYS A 147 -8.16 -17.25 -8.25
C LYS A 147 -6.90 -17.99 -7.83
N LYS A 148 -5.79 -17.26 -7.64
CA LYS A 148 -4.55 -17.84 -7.09
C LYS A 148 -4.81 -18.32 -5.67
N ARG A 149 -4.96 -19.64 -5.52
CA ARG A 149 -5.19 -20.27 -4.22
C ARG A 149 -3.89 -20.34 -3.42
N ILE A 150 -4.02 -20.15 -2.13
CA ILE A 150 -2.94 -20.41 -1.17
C ILE A 150 -3.17 -21.77 -0.52
N GLY A 151 -2.07 -22.44 -0.16
CA GLY A 151 -2.15 -23.73 0.54
C GLY A 151 -2.94 -23.61 1.86
N LEU A 152 -3.62 -24.69 2.23
CA LEU A 152 -4.50 -24.72 3.42
C LEU A 152 -3.77 -24.30 4.70
N PHE A 153 -2.53 -24.74 4.90
CA PHE A 153 -1.70 -24.37 6.04
C PHE A 153 -1.41 -22.86 6.09
N GLN A 154 -1.00 -22.27 4.97
CA GLN A 154 -0.79 -20.82 4.89
C GLN A 154 -2.08 -20.03 5.13
N LYS A 155 -3.22 -20.57 4.67
CA LYS A 155 -4.54 -19.96 4.87
C LYS A 155 -4.90 -19.89 6.36
N THR A 156 -4.66 -20.96 7.11
CA THR A 156 -4.99 -21.02 8.56
C THR A 156 -4.08 -20.10 9.37
N ALA A 157 -2.77 -20.20 9.17
CA ALA A 157 -1.79 -19.36 9.87
C ALA A 157 -2.03 -17.86 9.62
N THR A 158 -2.24 -17.45 8.36
CA THR A 158 -2.47 -16.05 8.02
C THR A 158 -3.86 -15.55 8.45
N THR A 159 -4.87 -16.43 8.55
CA THR A 159 -6.18 -16.04 9.08
C THR A 159 -6.08 -15.72 10.58
N LEU A 160 -5.33 -16.52 11.34
CA LEU A 160 -5.10 -16.28 12.75
C LEU A 160 -4.29 -14.99 12.99
N PHE A 161 -3.21 -14.84 12.23
CA PHE A 161 -2.37 -13.64 12.28
C PHE A 161 -3.14 -12.39 11.84
N GLY A 162 -3.95 -12.49 10.77
CA GLY A 162 -4.81 -11.40 10.31
C GLY A 162 -5.84 -10.98 11.36
N LYS A 163 -6.44 -11.92 12.10
CA LYS A 163 -7.33 -11.60 13.23
C LYS A 163 -6.58 -10.83 14.33
N MET A 164 -5.35 -11.23 14.64
CA MET A 164 -4.51 -10.53 15.62
C MET A 164 -4.18 -9.10 15.15
N ILE A 165 -3.78 -8.92 13.89
CA ILE A 165 -3.45 -7.61 13.30
C ILE A 165 -4.68 -6.70 13.29
N PHE A 166 -5.84 -7.19 12.84
CA PHE A 166 -7.08 -6.39 12.78
C PHE A 166 -7.80 -6.26 14.11
N SER A 167 -7.30 -6.87 15.17
CA SER A 167 -7.80 -6.60 16.51
C SER A 167 -7.51 -5.16 16.95
N ALA A 168 -8.27 -4.66 17.92
CA ALA A 168 -8.04 -3.30 18.45
C ALA A 168 -6.61 -3.09 18.98
N PRO A 169 -5.98 -4.05 19.72
CA PRO A 169 -4.58 -3.95 20.12
C PRO A 169 -3.61 -3.96 18.93
N GLY A 170 -3.83 -4.84 17.94
CA GLY A 170 -3.01 -4.91 16.72
C GLY A 170 -3.04 -3.62 15.94
N ARG A 171 -4.22 -3.04 15.73
CA ARG A 171 -4.40 -1.73 15.10
C ARG A 171 -3.64 -0.63 15.84
N LYS A 172 -3.81 -0.55 17.16
CA LYS A 172 -3.09 0.43 18.00
C LYS A 172 -1.57 0.29 17.87
N ARG A 173 -1.06 -0.95 17.82
CA ARG A 173 0.38 -1.22 17.64
C ARG A 173 0.89 -0.69 16.30
N ILE A 174 0.19 -0.94 15.20
CA ILE A 174 0.57 -0.44 13.88
C ILE A 174 0.47 1.08 13.83
N GLN A 175 -0.60 1.66 14.33
CA GLN A 175 -0.79 3.11 14.39
C GLN A 175 0.29 3.84 15.20
N LYS A 176 0.90 3.18 16.17
CA LYS A 176 2.01 3.69 16.96
C LYS A 176 3.38 3.54 16.28
N THR A 177 3.48 3.00 15.06
CA THR A 177 4.76 2.86 14.36
C THR A 177 5.49 4.19 14.28
N SER A 178 4.77 5.28 14.01
CA SER A 178 5.34 6.64 13.94
C SER A 178 5.92 7.15 15.27
N ALA A 179 5.60 6.55 16.40
CA ALA A 179 6.25 6.90 17.68
C ALA A 179 7.74 6.52 17.73
N GLY A 180 8.16 5.62 16.86
CA GLY A 180 9.58 5.27 16.67
C GLY A 180 10.32 6.15 15.65
N PHE A 181 9.64 7.12 15.04
CA PHE A 181 10.28 8.01 14.08
C PHE A 181 11.04 9.13 14.80
N TYR A 182 12.16 9.51 14.22
CA TYR A 182 12.90 10.70 14.62
C TYR A 182 13.37 11.47 13.39
N VAL A 183 13.61 12.75 13.57
CA VAL A 183 13.99 13.67 12.51
C VAL A 183 15.36 14.25 12.83
N THR A 184 16.27 14.24 11.86
CA THR A 184 17.61 14.83 11.98
C THR A 184 17.61 16.29 11.58
N ASP A 185 18.74 16.96 11.84
CA ASP A 185 18.97 18.37 11.48
C ASP A 185 18.99 18.63 9.96
N ALA A 186 19.05 17.57 9.15
CA ALA A 186 18.94 17.66 7.71
C ALA A 186 17.52 18.05 7.21
N CYS A 187 16.53 18.13 8.10
CA CYS A 187 15.16 18.48 7.69
C CYS A 187 15.08 19.95 7.24
N THR A 188 14.69 20.16 5.98
CA THR A 188 14.51 21.50 5.38
C THR A 188 13.08 22.05 5.51
N GLY A 189 12.15 21.30 6.09
CA GLY A 189 10.75 21.74 6.20
C GLY A 189 9.95 21.67 4.90
N CYS A 190 10.38 20.90 3.92
CA CYS A 190 9.78 20.84 2.56
C CYS A 190 8.34 20.28 2.47
N ARG A 191 7.79 19.72 3.53
CA ARG A 191 6.41 19.17 3.65
C ARG A 191 6.12 17.91 2.82
N ILE A 192 7.05 17.36 2.06
CA ILE A 192 6.81 16.15 1.27
C ILE A 192 6.29 15.00 2.15
N CYS A 193 6.80 14.84 3.37
CA CYS A 193 6.34 13.82 4.32
C CYS A 193 4.86 13.97 4.72
N GLN A 194 4.35 15.20 4.77
CA GLN A 194 2.94 15.51 5.01
C GLN A 194 2.10 15.12 3.79
N GLU A 195 2.52 15.56 2.60
CA GLU A 195 1.80 15.35 1.35
C GLU A 195 1.70 13.86 0.94
N VAL A 196 2.75 13.07 1.19
CA VAL A 196 2.75 11.64 0.85
C VAL A 196 2.03 10.77 1.89
N CYS A 197 1.54 11.35 2.98
CA CYS A 197 0.92 10.58 4.04
C CYS A 197 -0.55 10.25 3.74
N PRO A 198 -0.90 8.96 3.48
CA PRO A 198 -2.27 8.59 3.08
C PRO A 198 -3.31 8.75 4.20
N ARG A 199 -2.87 9.07 5.42
CA ARG A 199 -3.73 9.28 6.59
C ARG A 199 -3.76 10.71 7.10
N GLY A 200 -3.04 11.64 6.47
CA GLY A 200 -2.85 12.96 7.06
C GLY A 200 -2.30 12.87 8.49
N ASN A 201 -1.38 11.93 8.72
CA ASN A 201 -0.82 11.65 10.06
C ASN A 201 0.45 12.43 10.35
N VAL A 202 0.88 13.29 9.43
CA VAL A 202 2.08 14.12 9.54
C VAL A 202 1.65 15.57 9.46
N ASP A 203 1.94 16.31 10.51
CA ASP A 203 1.71 17.74 10.59
C ASP A 203 3.06 18.46 10.62
N GLN A 204 3.21 19.42 9.71
CA GLN A 204 4.39 20.26 9.67
C GLN A 204 4.03 21.60 10.35
N ARG A 205 4.38 21.73 11.61
CA ARG A 205 4.17 22.99 12.33
C ARG A 205 5.05 24.08 11.75
N GLU A 206 4.47 25.25 11.58
CA GLU A 206 5.20 26.49 11.44
C GLU A 206 6.08 26.63 12.68
N LYS A 207 7.34 27.02 12.46
CA LYS A 207 8.41 27.23 13.44
C LYS A 207 7.99 27.17 14.92
N ILE A 208 8.30 26.08 15.60
CA ILE A 208 8.40 26.09 17.05
C ILE A 208 9.87 26.29 17.41
N GLU A 209 10.14 27.49 17.85
CA GLU A 209 11.31 28.03 18.56
C GLU A 209 12.71 27.83 18.01
N THR A 210 13.09 26.77 17.31
CA THR A 210 14.46 26.67 16.78
C THR A 210 14.65 25.74 15.56
N LYS A 211 13.76 24.77 15.28
CA LYS A 211 13.96 23.85 14.14
C LYS A 211 12.64 23.47 13.48
N PRO A 212 12.51 23.60 12.12
CA PRO A 212 11.38 23.05 11.40
C PRO A 212 11.45 21.51 11.41
N GLY A 213 10.32 20.83 11.66
CA GLY A 213 10.26 19.39 11.59
C GLY A 213 8.83 18.87 11.65
N PRO A 214 8.55 17.69 11.02
CA PRO A 214 7.24 17.11 11.05
C PRO A 214 6.91 16.53 12.44
N LYS A 215 5.65 16.69 12.87
CA LYS A 215 5.08 15.99 14.00
C LYS A 215 4.26 14.81 13.50
N PHE A 216 4.49 13.63 14.05
CA PHE A 216 3.78 12.42 13.69
C PHE A 216 2.64 12.14 14.68
N GLY A 217 1.46 11.89 14.15
CA GLY A 217 0.27 11.53 14.92
C GLY A 217 0.18 10.02 15.20
N ASN A 218 -1.03 9.58 15.55
CA ASN A 218 -1.35 8.21 15.97
C ASN A 218 -2.22 7.43 14.98
N ARG A 219 -2.26 7.84 13.70
CA ARG A 219 -3.04 7.18 12.64
C ARG A 219 -2.15 6.54 11.57
N CYS A 220 -0.91 6.19 11.92
CA CYS A 220 0.07 5.67 10.98
C CYS A 220 -0.39 4.34 10.34
N GLU A 221 -0.20 4.21 9.01
CA GLU A 221 -0.40 2.96 8.25
C GLU A 221 0.85 2.07 8.21
N SER A 222 1.96 2.54 8.79
CA SER A 222 3.26 1.84 8.71
C SER A 222 3.76 1.64 7.26
N CYS A 223 3.33 2.49 6.34
CA CYS A 223 3.71 2.42 4.92
C CYS A 223 5.10 2.98 4.63
N LEU A 224 5.70 3.69 5.59
CA LEU A 224 7.01 4.32 5.53
C LEU A 224 7.21 5.31 4.36
N ALA A 225 6.13 5.76 3.69
CA ALA A 225 6.23 6.70 2.58
C ALA A 225 6.97 7.99 2.97
N CYS A 226 6.67 8.56 4.15
CA CYS A 226 7.33 9.76 4.66
C CYS A 226 8.84 9.58 4.89
N ILE A 227 9.29 8.37 5.22
CA ILE A 227 10.71 8.05 5.39
C ILE A 227 11.37 7.87 4.02
N HIS A 228 10.77 7.04 3.16
CA HIS A 228 11.36 6.71 1.87
C HIS A 228 11.40 7.87 0.87
N LEU A 229 10.46 8.80 0.97
CA LEU A 229 10.32 9.91 0.02
C LEU A 229 10.86 11.23 0.56
N CYS A 230 11.47 11.24 1.74
CA CYS A 230 12.15 12.42 2.25
C CYS A 230 13.38 12.73 1.38
N PRO A 231 13.44 13.89 0.69
CA PRO A 231 14.54 14.20 -0.21
C PRO A 231 15.86 14.36 0.54
N GLU A 232 15.81 14.88 1.77
CA GLU A 232 16.98 15.10 2.62
C GLU A 232 17.34 13.87 3.46
N ASN A 233 16.63 12.75 3.27
CA ASN A 233 16.80 11.55 4.10
C ASN A 233 16.77 11.85 5.61
N ALA A 234 16.02 12.88 6.01
CA ALA A 234 16.00 13.40 7.38
C ALA A 234 15.11 12.61 8.35
N ILE A 235 14.20 11.78 7.86
CA ILE A 235 13.28 11.01 8.69
C ILE A 235 13.76 9.57 8.79
N HIS A 236 13.88 9.10 10.03
CA HIS A 236 14.36 7.76 10.33
C HIS A 236 13.42 7.02 11.27
N LEU A 237 13.52 5.69 11.29
CA LEU A 237 12.88 4.82 12.26
C LEU A 237 13.93 4.13 13.13
N LYS A 238 13.78 4.18 14.44
CA LYS A 238 14.75 3.62 15.41
C LYS A 238 15.13 2.15 15.12
N SER A 239 14.18 1.37 14.60
CA SER A 239 14.38 -0.05 14.26
C SER A 239 14.78 -0.31 12.81
N GLN A 240 15.09 0.72 12.00
CA GLN A 240 15.48 0.53 10.61
C GLN A 240 16.82 -0.20 10.47
N LYS A 241 16.92 -1.10 9.50
CA LYS A 241 18.15 -1.84 9.18
C LYS A 241 19.00 -1.19 8.09
N SER A 242 18.43 -0.19 7.38
CA SER A 242 19.10 0.47 6.26
C SER A 242 18.82 1.97 6.27
N SER A 243 19.80 2.76 5.85
CA SER A 243 19.65 4.18 5.55
C SER A 243 19.28 4.43 4.08
N VAL A 244 19.44 3.45 3.21
CA VAL A 244 19.03 3.52 1.81
C VAL A 244 17.50 3.60 1.72
N ARG A 245 17.02 4.42 0.79
CA ARG A 245 15.60 4.67 0.56
C ARG A 245 15.15 4.02 -0.73
N PHE A 246 13.87 3.74 -0.80
CA PHE A 246 13.25 3.13 -1.97
C PHE A 246 12.03 3.94 -2.44
N LYS A 247 12.02 4.24 -3.70
CA LYS A 247 10.87 4.68 -4.46
C LYS A 247 10.85 3.90 -5.78
N ASN A 248 9.70 3.44 -6.23
CA ASN A 248 9.62 2.80 -7.53
C ASN A 248 10.10 3.79 -8.60
N ARG A 249 11.08 3.36 -9.42
CA ARG A 249 11.78 4.23 -10.40
C ARG A 249 10.85 4.76 -11.49
N ASN A 250 9.74 4.07 -11.75
CA ASN A 250 8.77 4.41 -12.80
C ASN A 250 7.63 5.30 -12.29
N VAL A 251 7.76 5.82 -11.06
CA VAL A 251 6.76 6.68 -10.42
C VAL A 251 7.47 7.88 -9.81
N THR A 252 6.95 9.06 -10.05
CA THR A 252 7.46 10.31 -9.46
C THR A 252 6.91 10.52 -8.04
N THR A 253 7.60 11.32 -7.26
CA THR A 253 7.10 11.74 -5.94
C THR A 253 5.79 12.53 -6.06
N ALA A 254 5.65 13.36 -7.11
CA ALA A 254 4.43 14.12 -7.38
C ALA A 254 3.22 13.20 -7.62
N GLU A 255 3.39 12.09 -8.33
CA GLU A 255 2.32 11.10 -8.54
C GLU A 255 1.90 10.42 -7.22
N ILE A 256 2.85 10.16 -6.32
CA ILE A 256 2.53 9.60 -5.01
C ILE A 256 1.83 10.63 -4.12
N ILE A 257 2.23 11.91 -4.19
CA ILE A 257 1.53 13.00 -3.54
C ILE A 257 0.09 13.08 -4.05
N ALA A 258 -0.10 13.12 -5.38
CA ALA A 258 -1.44 13.15 -5.98
C ALA A 258 -2.32 11.97 -5.55
N ALA A 259 -1.71 10.80 -5.30
CA ALA A 259 -2.42 9.62 -4.81
C ALA A 259 -2.80 9.71 -3.32
N ASN A 260 -1.96 10.27 -2.49
CA ASN A 260 -2.03 10.09 -1.04
C ASN A 260 -2.40 11.36 -0.25
N SER A 261 -2.19 12.55 -0.81
CA SER A 261 -2.37 13.82 -0.09
C SER A 261 -3.77 13.92 0.53
N GLN A 262 -3.78 14.29 1.79
CA GLN A 262 -4.98 14.53 2.58
C GLN A 262 -5.20 16.05 2.85
N ASN A 263 -4.37 16.88 2.23
CA ASN A 263 -4.50 18.35 2.29
C ASN A 263 -5.48 18.87 1.24
#